data_5a7528f9e97f5759043ee57fd7900bc2
#
_entry.id   5a7528f9e97f5759043ee57fd7900bc2
#
_cell.length_a   1.000
_cell.length_b   1.000
_cell.length_c   1.000
_cell.angle_alpha   90.00
_cell.angle_beta   90.00
_cell.angle_gamma   90.00
#
_symmetry.space_group_name_H-M   'P 1'
#
loop_
_entity.id
_entity.type
_entity.pdbx_description
1 polymer ?
#
loop_
_entity_poly.entity_id
_entity_poly.type
_entity_poly.pdbx_seq_one_letter_code
_entity_poly.pdbx_strand_id
1 'polypeptide(L)'
;TKDPASIALEVGTAGESALRRALLCGWADRVAKRAKADEAARLNAAAEKDEDGGDGGGGRTKATRYRPAMLDLAVFLHPSSSLHRTSPDYVVYVDVLQTAKRPYLAGATAVEGSWLVDDAPALSYLSSALEEPAPRYVAARDSVVAFHQPHFGRHRWELPLWPNPLAVDHPSACGAFAAALLAGAVATPMGDVRERLAGKPSVCARPEGRSQKRVVELVASLQRRG
;
A
#
# COMPACT_ATOMS: atom_id res chain seq x y z
N THR A 1 -5.71 32.66 23.64
CA THR A 1 -5.75 31.24 23.95
C THR A 1 -6.94 30.67 23.20
N LYS A 2 -6.67 29.87 22.15
CA LYS A 2 -7.75 29.21 21.39
C LYS A 2 -8.40 28.15 22.30
N ASP A 3 -9.71 28.09 22.27
CA ASP A 3 -10.51 27.11 23.00
C ASP A 3 -10.14 25.69 22.50
N PRO A 4 -9.83 24.73 23.38
CA PRO A 4 -9.52 23.36 22.99
C PRO A 4 -10.62 22.67 22.17
N ALA A 5 -11.89 23.05 22.33
CA ALA A 5 -12.98 22.58 21.50
C ALA A 5 -12.92 23.10 20.05
N SER A 6 -12.35 24.29 19.83
CA SER A 6 -12.15 24.88 18.50
C SER A 6 -11.02 24.18 17.73
N ILE A 7 -10.01 23.70 18.44
CA ILE A 7 -8.90 22.94 17.83
C ILE A 7 -9.37 21.58 17.30
N ALA A 8 -10.28 20.93 18.02
CA ALA A 8 -10.85 19.64 17.60
C ALA A 8 -11.70 19.74 16.31
N LEU A 9 -12.30 20.91 16.04
CA LEU A 9 -13.07 21.15 14.81
C LEU A 9 -12.21 21.49 13.60
N GLU A 10 -10.97 21.95 13.80
CA GLU A 10 -10.03 22.28 12.72
C GLU A 10 -9.22 21.04 12.24
N VAL A 11 -9.24 19.95 12.99
CA VAL A 11 -8.59 18.67 12.59
C VAL A 11 -9.53 17.92 11.65
N GLY A 12 -9.60 18.34 10.40
CA GLY A 12 -10.28 17.60 9.34
C GLY A 12 -9.59 16.22 9.10
N THR A 13 -10.18 15.44 8.22
CA THR A 13 -9.69 14.07 7.86
C THR A 13 -8.20 14.02 7.54
N ALA A 14 -7.63 15.08 6.96
CA ALA A 14 -6.19 15.20 6.69
C ALA A 14 -5.36 15.30 7.98
N GLY A 15 -5.81 16.06 8.96
CA GLY A 15 -5.14 16.19 10.26
C GLY A 15 -5.22 14.91 11.08
N GLU A 16 -6.35 14.21 11.04
CA GLU A 16 -6.48 12.87 11.67
C GLU A 16 -5.49 11.88 11.05
N SER A 17 -5.40 11.82 9.73
CA SER A 17 -4.46 10.95 9.03
C SER A 17 -3.01 11.29 9.40
N ALA A 18 -2.66 12.57 9.46
CA ALA A 18 -1.32 13.01 9.85
C ALA A 18 -0.97 12.59 11.29
N LEU A 19 -1.91 12.71 12.22
CA LEU A 19 -1.71 12.26 13.61
C LEU A 19 -1.53 10.74 13.70
N ARG A 20 -2.34 9.98 12.99
CA ARG A 20 -2.25 8.51 12.94
C ARG A 20 -0.92 8.06 12.33
N ARG A 21 -0.43 8.74 11.29
CA ARG A 21 0.90 8.49 10.70
C ARG A 21 2.04 8.86 11.66
N ALA A 22 1.92 9.96 12.39
CA ALA A 22 2.91 10.34 13.41
C ALA A 22 3.01 9.27 14.53
N LEU A 23 1.87 8.72 14.97
CA LEU A 23 1.85 7.60 15.91
C LEU A 23 2.52 6.36 15.33
N LEU A 24 2.27 6.05 14.05
CA LEU A 24 2.91 4.94 13.35
C LEU A 24 4.43 5.11 13.28
N CYS A 25 4.92 6.31 12.93
CA CYS A 25 6.36 6.60 12.94
C CYS A 25 7.02 6.37 14.31
N GLY A 26 6.32 6.78 15.38
CA GLY A 26 6.84 6.67 16.75
C GLY A 26 6.82 5.23 17.32
N TRP A 27 5.89 4.40 16.85
CA TRP A 27 5.68 3.02 17.31
C TRP A 27 5.62 2.01 16.17
N ALA A 28 6.54 2.12 15.23
CA ALA A 28 6.61 1.25 14.06
C ALA A 28 6.77 -0.25 14.43
N ASP A 29 7.45 -0.55 15.52
CA ASP A 29 7.63 -1.89 16.10
C ASP A 29 6.36 -2.44 16.77
N ARG A 30 5.40 -1.58 17.08
CA ARG A 30 4.13 -1.91 17.75
C ARG A 30 2.94 -1.87 16.79
N VAL A 31 3.12 -2.44 15.62
CA VAL A 31 2.05 -2.65 14.65
C VAL A 31 1.51 -4.06 14.79
N ALA A 32 0.19 -4.21 14.74
CA ALA A 32 -0.47 -5.51 14.72
C ALA A 32 -1.41 -5.60 13.51
N LYS A 33 -1.38 -6.75 12.82
CA LYS A 33 -2.22 -7.07 11.66
C LYS A 33 -3.36 -7.98 12.08
N ARG A 34 -4.55 -7.73 11.54
CA ARG A 34 -5.70 -8.63 11.74
C ARG A 34 -5.40 -9.99 11.12
N ALA A 35 -5.54 -11.05 11.92
CA ALA A 35 -5.33 -12.41 11.47
C ALA A 35 -6.44 -12.83 10.50
N LYS A 36 -6.07 -13.40 9.35
CA LYS A 36 -7.00 -14.05 8.42
C LYS A 36 -7.58 -15.33 9.05
N ALA A 37 -8.68 -15.83 8.51
CA ALA A 37 -9.39 -16.98 9.08
C ALA A 37 -8.48 -18.20 9.26
N ASP A 38 -7.65 -18.52 8.28
CA ASP A 38 -6.73 -19.67 8.31
C ASP A 38 -5.59 -19.46 9.33
N GLU A 39 -5.07 -18.25 9.44
CA GLU A 39 -4.06 -17.87 10.42
C GLU A 39 -4.65 -17.86 11.83
N ALA A 40 -5.87 -17.34 11.97
CA ALA A 40 -6.61 -17.38 13.23
C ALA A 40 -6.88 -18.80 13.69
N ALA A 41 -7.16 -19.76 12.78
CA ALA A 41 -7.32 -21.16 13.10
C ALA A 41 -6.02 -21.79 13.61
N ARG A 42 -4.87 -21.49 12.98
CA ARG A 42 -3.54 -21.96 13.42
C ARG A 42 -3.16 -21.40 14.78
N LEU A 43 -3.41 -20.11 15.00
CA LEU A 43 -3.17 -19.46 16.29
C LEU A 43 -4.09 -20.01 17.41
N ASN A 44 -5.31 -20.49 17.04
CA ASN A 44 -6.19 -21.18 17.97
C ASN A 44 -5.62 -22.54 18.39
N ALA A 45 -5.20 -23.34 17.42
CA ALA A 45 -4.65 -24.67 17.68
C ALA A 45 -3.36 -24.62 18.52
N ALA A 46 -2.61 -23.52 18.44
CA ALA A 46 -1.44 -23.29 19.30
C ALA A 46 -1.83 -22.88 20.72
N ALA A 47 -2.89 -22.06 20.88
CA ALA A 47 -3.36 -21.60 22.18
C ALA A 47 -4.18 -22.67 22.95
N GLU A 48 -4.90 -23.55 22.24
CA GLU A 48 -5.68 -24.64 22.87
C GLU A 48 -4.81 -25.75 23.44
N LYS A 49 -3.52 -25.79 23.12
CA LYS A 49 -2.56 -26.71 23.76
C LYS A 49 -2.16 -26.28 25.16
N ASP A 50 -2.39 -25.01 25.52
CA ASP A 50 -2.03 -24.45 26.83
C ASP A 50 -3.26 -24.25 27.77
N GLU A 51 -4.48 -24.54 27.30
CA GLU A 51 -5.70 -24.42 28.13
C GLU A 51 -6.50 -25.74 28.13
N ASP A 52 -6.18 -26.60 29.07
CA ASP A 52 -7.10 -27.66 29.52
C ASP A 52 -8.14 -27.03 30.46
N GLY A 53 -9.43 -27.08 30.06
CA GLY A 53 -10.55 -26.91 30.96
C GLY A 53 -11.32 -25.58 30.90
N GLY A 54 -12.56 -25.64 30.39
CA GLY A 54 -13.58 -24.62 30.67
C GLY A 54 -14.72 -24.56 29.65
N ASP A 55 -15.68 -25.42 29.82
CA ASP A 55 -17.05 -25.36 29.29
C ASP A 55 -17.71 -23.98 29.45
N GLY A 56 -18.50 -23.54 28.45
CA GLY A 56 -19.32 -22.34 28.56
C GLY A 56 -19.99 -21.95 27.24
N GLY A 57 -21.12 -22.60 26.94
CA GLY A 57 -22.01 -22.23 25.84
C GLY A 57 -22.54 -20.80 25.94
N GLY A 58 -22.67 -20.15 24.83
CA GLY A 58 -23.28 -18.83 24.64
C GLY A 58 -22.70 -18.17 23.40
N GLY A 59 -23.52 -17.70 22.47
CA GLY A 59 -23.21 -17.15 21.15
C GLY A 59 -21.91 -16.37 21.10
N ARG A 60 -20.82 -17.03 20.75
CA ARG A 60 -19.47 -16.45 20.69
C ARG A 60 -19.40 -15.55 19.47
N THR A 61 -19.58 -14.26 19.66
CA THR A 61 -19.03 -13.27 18.72
C THR A 61 -17.53 -13.59 18.61
N LYS A 62 -17.12 -14.10 17.46
CA LYS A 62 -15.75 -14.55 17.21
C LYS A 62 -14.82 -13.33 17.37
N ALA A 63 -14.16 -13.22 18.52
CA ALA A 63 -13.32 -12.08 18.84
C ALA A 63 -12.23 -11.94 17.76
N THR A 64 -12.10 -10.76 17.19
CA THR A 64 -11.13 -10.49 16.13
C THR A 64 -9.71 -10.57 16.71
N ARG A 65 -8.91 -11.43 16.11
CA ARG A 65 -7.52 -11.66 16.50
C ARG A 65 -6.59 -10.78 15.69
N TYR A 66 -5.53 -10.35 16.36
CA TYR A 66 -4.43 -9.61 15.76
C TYR A 66 -3.13 -10.34 16.06
N ARG A 67 -2.17 -10.18 15.17
CA ARG A 67 -0.81 -10.64 15.34
C ARG A 67 0.10 -9.43 15.35
N PRO A 68 0.85 -9.17 16.41
CA PRO A 68 1.86 -8.11 16.43
C PRO A 68 3.03 -8.42 15.50
N ALA A 69 3.62 -7.36 14.90
CA ALA A 69 4.72 -7.50 13.95
C ALA A 69 5.99 -8.11 14.54
N MET A 70 6.22 -7.86 15.83
CA MET A 70 7.46 -8.24 16.51
C MET A 70 7.27 -9.35 17.54
N LEU A 71 6.04 -9.79 17.84
CA LEU A 71 5.73 -10.78 18.86
C LEU A 71 5.07 -12.01 18.23
N ASP A 72 5.39 -13.19 18.77
CA ASP A 72 4.81 -14.48 18.34
C ASP A 72 3.60 -14.85 19.22
N LEU A 73 2.68 -13.94 19.43
CA LEU A 73 1.47 -14.18 20.20
C LEU A 73 0.23 -13.60 19.51
N ALA A 74 -0.91 -14.21 19.74
CA ALA A 74 -2.19 -13.66 19.32
C ALA A 74 -2.70 -12.68 20.36
N VAL A 75 -3.12 -11.49 19.90
CA VAL A 75 -3.67 -10.44 20.75
C VAL A 75 -5.06 -10.05 20.27
N PHE A 76 -5.82 -9.37 21.09
CA PHE A 76 -7.20 -9.02 20.83
C PHE A 76 -7.47 -7.54 21.03
N LEU A 77 -8.43 -6.97 20.32
CA LEU A 77 -9.00 -5.68 20.68
C LEU A 77 -9.94 -5.86 21.88
N HIS A 78 -9.79 -5.00 22.88
CA HIS A 78 -10.70 -5.01 24.01
C HIS A 78 -12.12 -4.65 23.57
N PRO A 79 -13.18 -5.27 24.10
CA PRO A 79 -14.57 -4.96 23.72
C PRO A 79 -14.96 -3.49 23.91
N SER A 80 -14.33 -2.77 24.85
CA SER A 80 -14.55 -1.34 25.08
C SER A 80 -13.77 -0.44 24.10
N SER A 81 -12.90 -1.00 23.24
CA SER A 81 -12.20 -0.22 22.24
C SER A 81 -13.16 0.29 21.17
N SER A 82 -13.05 1.56 20.77
CA SER A 82 -13.80 2.14 19.64
C SER A 82 -13.57 1.37 18.34
N LEU A 83 -12.43 0.72 18.19
CA LEU A 83 -12.06 -0.08 17.01
C LEU A 83 -12.66 -1.49 17.03
N HIS A 84 -13.29 -1.92 18.13
CA HIS A 84 -13.79 -3.30 18.25
C HIS A 84 -14.79 -3.67 17.17
N ARG A 85 -15.66 -2.73 16.78
CA ARG A 85 -16.69 -2.95 15.74
C ARG A 85 -16.13 -2.87 14.32
N THR A 86 -15.20 -1.98 14.08
CA THR A 86 -14.61 -1.77 12.74
C THR A 86 -13.55 -2.79 12.41
N SER A 87 -12.84 -3.29 13.44
CA SER A 87 -11.78 -4.31 13.32
C SER A 87 -10.85 -4.05 12.14
N PRO A 88 -10.12 -2.92 12.10
CA PRO A 88 -9.27 -2.53 10.98
C PRO A 88 -8.18 -3.57 10.72
N ASP A 89 -7.67 -3.63 9.48
CA ASP A 89 -6.66 -4.61 9.11
C ASP A 89 -5.31 -4.41 9.80
N TYR A 90 -4.96 -3.15 10.06
CA TYR A 90 -3.73 -2.80 10.78
C TYR A 90 -4.04 -1.81 11.90
N VAL A 91 -3.38 -2.01 13.02
CA VAL A 91 -3.42 -1.10 14.17
C VAL A 91 -2.02 -0.88 14.70
N VAL A 92 -1.73 0.34 15.12
CA VAL A 92 -0.61 0.63 16.02
C VAL A 92 -1.14 0.63 17.45
N TYR A 93 -0.37 0.09 18.40
CA TYR A 93 -0.79 -0.02 19.79
C TYR A 93 0.31 0.47 20.75
N VAL A 94 -0.11 0.91 21.92
CA VAL A 94 0.83 1.42 22.94
C VAL A 94 1.40 0.27 23.76
N ASP A 95 0.55 -0.68 24.17
CA ASP A 95 0.97 -1.79 25.05
C ASP A 95 0.07 -3.02 24.86
N VAL A 96 0.51 -4.15 25.42
CA VAL A 96 -0.26 -5.39 25.49
C VAL A 96 -0.60 -5.70 26.95
N LEU A 97 -1.87 -5.57 27.28
CA LEU A 97 -2.38 -5.89 28.62
C LEU A 97 -2.67 -7.38 28.72
N GLN A 98 -1.87 -8.08 29.50
CA GLN A 98 -2.13 -9.47 29.82
C GLN A 98 -3.24 -9.56 30.88
N THR A 99 -4.31 -10.27 30.56
CA THR A 99 -5.37 -10.60 31.50
C THR A 99 -5.41 -12.11 31.75
N ALA A 100 -6.13 -12.54 32.78
CA ALA A 100 -6.29 -13.96 33.08
C ALA A 100 -6.92 -14.78 31.93
N LYS A 101 -7.64 -14.10 31.02
CA LYS A 101 -8.32 -14.77 29.90
C LYS A 101 -7.61 -14.60 28.55
N ARG A 102 -7.06 -13.40 28.26
CA ARG A 102 -6.49 -13.07 26.94
C ARG A 102 -5.61 -11.84 27.01
N PRO A 103 -4.59 -11.73 26.13
CA PRO A 103 -3.85 -10.49 25.94
C PRO A 103 -4.66 -9.51 25.08
N TYR A 104 -4.78 -8.26 25.53
CA TYR A 104 -5.50 -7.20 24.81
C TYR A 104 -4.56 -6.06 24.41
N LEU A 105 -4.82 -5.50 23.23
CA LEU A 105 -4.14 -4.29 22.79
C LEU A 105 -4.68 -3.07 23.53
N ALA A 106 -3.78 -2.31 24.17
CA ALA A 106 -4.08 -1.04 24.81
C ALA A 106 -3.67 0.13 23.90
N GLY A 107 -4.46 1.20 23.88
CA GLY A 107 -4.20 2.40 23.09
C GLY A 107 -4.10 2.13 21.60
N ALA A 108 -4.99 1.27 21.06
CA ALA A 108 -4.97 0.89 19.66
C ALA A 108 -5.50 2.02 18.76
N THR A 109 -4.77 2.34 17.71
CA THR A 109 -5.13 3.30 16.66
C THR A 109 -5.08 2.62 15.30
N ALA A 110 -6.12 2.78 14.47
CA ALA A 110 -6.18 2.23 13.13
C ALA A 110 -5.15 2.91 12.21
N VAL A 111 -4.42 2.12 11.42
CA VAL A 111 -3.48 2.61 10.40
C VAL A 111 -3.72 1.89 9.08
N GLU A 112 -3.22 2.47 7.98
CA GLU A 112 -3.34 1.86 6.67
C GLU A 112 -2.07 1.09 6.31
N GLY A 113 -2.23 -0.08 5.67
CA GLY A 113 -1.10 -0.89 5.25
C GLY A 113 -0.17 -0.19 4.26
N SER A 114 -0.71 0.74 3.46
CA SER A 114 0.06 1.58 2.53
C SER A 114 1.05 2.52 3.23
N TRP A 115 0.73 2.97 4.44
CA TRP A 115 1.60 3.89 5.19
C TRP A 115 2.83 3.20 5.78
N LEU A 116 2.77 1.88 6.00
CA LEU A 116 3.85 1.14 6.65
C LEU A 116 5.17 1.22 5.88
N VAL A 117 5.12 1.33 4.56
CA VAL A 117 6.32 1.46 3.72
C VAL A 117 6.97 2.82 3.90
N ASP A 118 6.17 3.89 3.91
CA ASP A 118 6.66 5.27 4.02
C ASP A 118 7.08 5.62 5.45
N ASP A 119 6.24 5.28 6.43
CA ASP A 119 6.35 5.77 7.80
C ASP A 119 7.14 4.81 8.70
N ALA A 120 7.36 3.57 8.25
CA ALA A 120 8.13 2.56 8.99
C ALA A 120 9.16 1.83 8.09
N PRO A 121 10.02 2.56 7.34
CA PRO A 121 10.92 1.98 6.35
C PRO A 121 11.94 1.00 6.97
N ALA A 122 12.33 1.21 8.23
CA ALA A 122 13.27 0.33 8.93
C ALA A 122 12.76 -1.11 9.14
N LEU A 123 11.44 -1.30 9.12
CA LEU A 123 10.79 -2.61 9.27
C LEU A 123 10.14 -3.10 7.97
N SER A 124 10.26 -2.33 6.89
CA SER A 124 9.69 -2.64 5.58
C SER A 124 10.78 -3.14 4.62
N TYR A 125 10.47 -4.20 3.90
CA TYR A 125 11.37 -4.82 2.91
C TYR A 125 10.68 -4.79 1.55
N LEU A 126 11.27 -4.10 0.58
CA LEU A 126 10.78 -4.06 -0.79
C LEU A 126 11.37 -5.22 -1.60
N SER A 127 10.52 -5.90 -2.39
CA SER A 127 10.99 -6.84 -3.41
C SER A 127 11.70 -6.10 -4.56
N SER A 128 12.30 -6.83 -5.48
CA SER A 128 12.57 -6.30 -6.83
C SER A 128 11.28 -5.82 -7.50
N ALA A 129 11.42 -5.03 -8.55
CA ALA A 129 10.26 -4.65 -9.37
C ALA A 129 9.57 -5.90 -9.91
N LEU A 130 8.24 -5.90 -9.85
CA LEU A 130 7.43 -6.98 -10.37
C LEU A 130 7.33 -6.89 -11.90
N GLU A 131 7.24 -8.04 -12.55
CA GLU A 131 6.91 -8.11 -13.97
C GLU A 131 5.42 -7.83 -14.20
N GLU A 132 4.56 -8.32 -13.28
CA GLU A 132 3.12 -8.04 -13.24
C GLU A 132 2.71 -7.52 -11.86
N PRO A 133 2.00 -6.39 -11.81
CA PRO A 133 1.60 -5.52 -12.93
C PRO A 133 2.81 -4.80 -13.56
N ALA A 134 2.80 -4.76 -14.90
CA ALA A 134 3.85 -4.07 -15.67
C ALA A 134 3.93 -2.57 -15.31
N PRO A 135 5.08 -1.93 -15.51
CA PRO A 135 5.24 -0.50 -15.30
C PRO A 135 4.20 0.30 -16.11
N ARG A 136 3.62 1.31 -15.47
CA ARG A 136 2.60 2.15 -16.10
C ARG A 136 2.74 3.63 -15.75
N TYR A 137 2.28 4.49 -16.66
CA TYR A 137 2.18 5.92 -16.39
C TYR A 137 1.03 6.23 -15.42
N VAL A 138 1.31 7.08 -14.45
CA VAL A 138 0.34 7.58 -13.46
C VAL A 138 0.23 9.09 -13.61
N ALA A 139 -0.88 9.55 -14.19
CA ALA A 139 -1.12 10.97 -14.49
C ALA A 139 -1.06 11.87 -13.23
N ALA A 140 -1.56 11.40 -12.08
CA ALA A 140 -1.53 12.16 -10.83
C ALA A 140 -0.12 12.45 -10.30
N ARG A 141 0.89 11.69 -10.74
CA ARG A 141 2.31 11.87 -10.37
C ARG A 141 3.17 12.32 -11.53
N ASP A 142 2.60 12.42 -12.72
CA ASP A 142 3.30 12.67 -13.99
C ASP A 142 4.57 11.81 -14.14
N SER A 143 4.45 10.54 -13.83
CA SER A 143 5.59 9.62 -13.81
C SER A 143 5.19 8.20 -14.18
N VAL A 144 6.13 7.45 -14.73
CA VAL A 144 6.01 5.99 -14.89
C VAL A 144 6.43 5.33 -13.59
N VAL A 145 5.58 4.43 -13.08
CA VAL A 145 5.85 3.69 -11.85
C VAL A 145 6.00 2.20 -12.14
N ALA A 146 6.96 1.57 -11.49
CA ALA A 146 7.03 0.13 -11.32
C ALA A 146 6.39 -0.26 -9.99
N PHE A 147 5.91 -1.49 -9.91
CA PHE A 147 5.29 -2.02 -8.70
C PHE A 147 6.24 -2.95 -7.97
N HIS A 148 6.24 -2.83 -6.67
CA HIS A 148 7.00 -3.69 -5.77
C HIS A 148 6.05 -4.37 -4.79
N GLN A 149 6.42 -5.57 -4.31
CA GLN A 149 5.73 -6.23 -3.22
C GLN A 149 6.46 -5.91 -1.92
N PRO A 150 5.93 -5.02 -1.09
CA PRO A 150 6.53 -4.77 0.22
C PRO A 150 6.16 -5.87 1.20
N HIS A 151 7.07 -6.13 2.12
CA HIS A 151 6.86 -7.00 3.28
C HIS A 151 7.17 -6.23 4.54
N PHE A 152 6.47 -6.51 5.63
CA PHE A 152 6.61 -5.79 6.88
C PHE A 152 6.86 -6.71 8.08
N GLY A 153 7.74 -6.25 8.96
CA GLY A 153 8.02 -6.86 10.25
C GLY A 153 8.69 -8.23 10.18
N ARG A 154 8.85 -8.85 11.35
CA ARG A 154 9.49 -10.16 11.51
C ARG A 154 8.79 -11.27 10.73
N HIS A 155 7.46 -11.18 10.63
CA HIS A 155 6.63 -12.20 9.97
C HIS A 155 6.51 -11.99 8.47
N ARG A 156 7.19 -10.99 7.90
CA ARG A 156 7.18 -10.63 6.47
C ARG A 156 5.77 -10.57 5.90
N TRP A 157 4.89 -9.83 6.56
CA TRP A 157 3.53 -9.66 6.02
C TRP A 157 3.56 -8.97 4.68
N GLU A 158 2.89 -9.55 3.73
CA GLU A 158 2.65 -8.87 2.45
C GLU A 158 1.78 -7.64 2.68
N LEU A 159 2.26 -6.50 2.20
CA LEU A 159 1.55 -5.23 2.19
C LEU A 159 0.94 -4.98 0.81
N PRO A 160 0.05 -3.98 0.66
CA PRO A 160 -0.41 -3.56 -0.65
C PRO A 160 0.75 -3.20 -1.57
N LEU A 161 0.58 -3.43 -2.87
CA LEU A 161 1.58 -3.11 -3.88
C LEU A 161 2.04 -1.66 -3.78
N TRP A 162 3.35 -1.47 -3.83
CA TRP A 162 3.98 -0.16 -3.70
C TRP A 162 4.44 0.37 -5.06
N PRO A 163 3.85 1.48 -5.55
CA PRO A 163 4.26 2.11 -6.79
C PRO A 163 5.50 2.99 -6.56
N ASN A 164 6.62 2.63 -7.16
CA ASN A 164 7.86 3.39 -7.12
C ASN A 164 8.14 4.04 -8.47
N PRO A 165 8.38 5.36 -8.55
CA PRO A 165 8.73 6.02 -9.79
C PRO A 165 10.00 5.43 -10.41
N LEU A 166 9.94 5.15 -11.70
CA LEU A 166 11.11 4.77 -12.48
C LEU A 166 11.89 6.01 -12.91
N ALA A 167 13.21 5.87 -12.99
CA ALA A 167 14.06 6.90 -13.59
C ALA A 167 13.68 7.10 -15.06
N VAL A 168 13.79 8.34 -15.54
CA VAL A 168 13.36 8.71 -16.91
C VAL A 168 14.14 7.93 -17.99
N ASP A 169 15.38 7.58 -17.71
CA ASP A 169 16.26 6.82 -18.59
C ASP A 169 16.09 5.30 -18.48
N HIS A 170 15.22 4.82 -17.60
CA HIS A 170 14.96 3.39 -17.46
C HIS A 170 14.29 2.84 -18.74
N PRO A 171 14.76 1.73 -19.32
CA PRO A 171 14.26 1.20 -20.59
C PRO A 171 12.73 0.97 -20.58
N SER A 172 12.18 0.43 -19.50
CA SER A 172 10.75 0.18 -19.35
C SER A 172 9.92 1.47 -19.21
N ALA A 173 10.51 2.59 -18.77
CA ALA A 173 9.81 3.85 -18.61
C ALA A 173 9.40 4.44 -19.96
N CYS A 174 10.29 4.40 -20.96
CA CYS A 174 10.00 4.87 -22.31
C CYS A 174 8.82 4.13 -22.95
N GLY A 175 8.82 2.79 -22.85
CA GLY A 175 7.74 1.96 -23.43
C GLY A 175 6.39 2.23 -22.76
N ALA A 176 6.36 2.27 -21.43
CA ALA A 176 5.15 2.53 -20.65
C ALA A 176 4.61 3.95 -20.88
N PHE A 177 5.50 4.95 -20.99
CA PHE A 177 5.11 6.31 -21.31
C PHE A 177 4.56 6.44 -22.74
N ALA A 178 5.21 5.81 -23.71
CA ALA A 178 4.74 5.79 -25.11
C ALA A 178 3.36 5.11 -25.23
N ALA A 179 3.15 4.00 -24.52
CA ALA A 179 1.85 3.34 -24.47
C ALA A 179 0.76 4.25 -23.87
N ALA A 180 1.07 4.98 -22.80
CA ALA A 180 0.16 5.92 -22.17
C ALA A 180 -0.14 7.14 -23.08
N LEU A 181 0.85 7.63 -23.80
CA LEU A 181 0.70 8.70 -24.77
C LEU A 181 -0.23 8.27 -25.91
N LEU A 182 0.00 7.09 -26.50
CA LEU A 182 -0.86 6.51 -27.53
C LEU A 182 -2.28 6.23 -27.03
N ALA A 183 -2.43 5.84 -25.76
CA ALA A 183 -3.72 5.67 -25.12
C ALA A 183 -4.43 7.00 -24.80
N GLY A 184 -3.77 8.16 -24.99
CA GLY A 184 -4.33 9.47 -24.68
C GLY A 184 -4.41 9.79 -23.18
N ALA A 185 -3.64 9.08 -22.34
CA ALA A 185 -3.63 9.28 -20.88
C ALA A 185 -2.72 10.43 -20.44
N VAL A 186 -1.78 10.87 -21.28
CA VAL A 186 -0.78 11.89 -20.95
C VAL A 186 -1.24 13.30 -21.36
N ALA A 187 -1.97 13.45 -22.47
CA ALA A 187 -2.40 14.74 -22.96
C ALA A 187 -3.79 14.65 -23.58
N THR A 188 -4.72 15.44 -23.08
CA THR A 188 -6.11 15.52 -23.51
C THR A 188 -6.30 16.10 -24.92
N PRO A 189 -5.46 17.03 -25.44
CA PRO A 189 -5.65 17.59 -26.79
C PRO A 189 -5.17 16.68 -27.94
N MET A 190 -4.67 15.47 -27.65
CA MET A 190 -4.09 14.61 -28.67
C MET A 190 -5.07 13.62 -29.34
N GLY A 191 -6.39 13.78 -29.15
CA GLY A 191 -7.40 12.89 -29.73
C GLY A 191 -7.24 12.65 -31.23
N ASP A 192 -7.06 13.72 -32.00
CA ASP A 192 -6.88 13.65 -33.44
C ASP A 192 -5.52 13.06 -33.85
N VAL A 193 -4.49 13.27 -33.03
CA VAL A 193 -3.14 12.73 -33.26
C VAL A 193 -3.08 11.24 -32.89
N ARG A 194 -3.85 10.81 -31.90
CA ARG A 194 -3.95 9.42 -31.45
C ARG A 194 -4.39 8.49 -32.57
N GLU A 195 -5.48 8.84 -33.30
CA GLU A 195 -5.97 8.04 -34.40
C GLU A 195 -4.94 7.91 -35.54
N ARG A 196 -4.17 8.98 -35.78
CA ARG A 196 -3.07 8.98 -36.73
C ARG A 196 -1.87 8.14 -36.29
N LEU A 197 -1.51 8.19 -35.03
CA LEU A 197 -0.40 7.41 -34.44
C LEU A 197 -0.76 5.93 -34.26
N ALA A 198 -2.02 5.62 -33.96
CA ALA A 198 -2.53 4.25 -33.90
C ALA A 198 -2.81 3.63 -35.30
N GLY A 199 -2.71 4.43 -36.34
CA GLY A 199 -2.85 3.98 -37.73
C GLY A 199 -1.70 3.07 -38.18
N LYS A 200 -1.87 2.41 -39.35
CA LYS A 200 -0.79 1.58 -39.91
C LYS A 200 0.49 2.42 -40.07
N PRO A 201 1.67 1.88 -39.74
CA PRO A 201 2.95 2.60 -39.85
C PRO A 201 3.18 3.27 -41.21
N SER A 202 2.65 2.70 -42.28
CA SER A 202 2.69 3.28 -43.63
C SER A 202 1.96 4.61 -43.76
N VAL A 203 0.95 4.89 -42.92
CA VAL A 203 0.23 6.16 -42.89
C VAL A 203 1.04 7.26 -42.19
N CYS A 204 1.78 6.90 -41.18
CA CYS A 204 2.68 7.81 -40.46
C CYS A 204 3.96 8.12 -41.24
N ALA A 205 4.29 7.29 -42.23
CA ALA A 205 5.49 7.40 -43.07
C ALA A 205 5.24 8.12 -44.40
N ARG A 206 4.41 9.15 -44.43
CA ARG A 206 4.28 10.01 -45.61
C ARG A 206 5.66 10.54 -46.03
N PRO A 207 5.99 10.56 -47.34
CA PRO A 207 7.31 10.98 -47.81
C PRO A 207 7.76 12.34 -47.22
N GLU A 208 6.80 13.24 -47.07
CA GLU A 208 7.01 14.59 -46.52
C GLU A 208 7.41 14.60 -45.04
N GLY A 209 6.98 13.60 -44.26
CA GLY A 209 7.34 13.48 -42.83
C GLY A 209 8.72 12.86 -42.62
N ARG A 210 9.21 12.06 -43.57
CA ARG A 210 10.50 11.35 -43.43
C ARG A 210 11.72 12.29 -43.41
N SER A 211 11.60 13.45 -44.06
CA SER A 211 12.64 14.49 -44.11
C SER A 211 12.61 15.46 -42.95
N GLN A 212 11.59 15.44 -42.08
CA GLN A 212 11.53 16.33 -40.92
C GLN A 212 12.59 15.96 -39.90
N LYS A 213 13.43 16.92 -39.53
CA LYS A 213 14.55 16.75 -38.61
C LYS A 213 14.12 16.05 -37.30
N ARG A 214 12.95 16.44 -36.74
CA ARG A 214 12.42 15.86 -35.50
C ARG A 214 12.06 14.36 -35.64
N VAL A 215 11.52 13.96 -36.82
CA VAL A 215 11.19 12.55 -37.09
C VAL A 215 12.46 11.73 -37.27
N VAL A 216 13.44 12.26 -37.99
CA VAL A 216 14.76 11.61 -38.14
C VAL A 216 15.47 11.45 -36.83
N GLU A 217 15.50 12.48 -36.00
CA GLU A 217 16.11 12.42 -34.66
C GLU A 217 15.39 11.43 -33.73
N LEU A 218 14.04 11.39 -33.77
CA LEU A 218 13.24 10.44 -32.99
C LEU A 218 13.54 9.00 -33.42
N VAL A 219 13.48 8.71 -34.72
CA VAL A 219 13.77 7.38 -35.27
C VAL A 219 15.19 6.96 -34.94
N ALA A 220 16.18 7.84 -35.10
CA ALA A 220 17.57 7.57 -34.75
C ALA A 220 17.76 7.35 -33.23
N SER A 221 16.98 8.02 -32.38
CA SER A 221 17.04 7.81 -30.94
C SER A 221 16.42 6.46 -30.52
N LEU A 222 15.34 6.05 -31.17
CA LEU A 222 14.70 4.75 -30.94
C LEU A 222 15.59 3.59 -31.41
N GLN A 223 16.25 3.73 -32.56
CA GLN A 223 17.17 2.71 -33.10
C GLN A 223 18.46 2.53 -32.27
N ARG A 224 18.89 3.56 -31.53
CA ARG A 224 20.07 3.48 -30.66
C ARG A 224 19.77 2.82 -29.31
N ARG A 225 18.50 2.66 -28.96
CA ARG A 225 18.05 2.08 -27.67
C ARG A 225 17.49 0.65 -27.81
N GLY A 226 17.34 0.14 -29.01
CA GLY A 226 17.02 -1.27 -29.29
C GLY A 226 18.28 -2.06 -29.61
#